data_3446c8f83b6433f3862ec046d2d60886
#
_entry.id   3446c8f83b6433f3862ec046d2d60886
#
_cell.length_a   1.000
_cell.length_b   1.000
_cell.length_c   1.000
_cell.angle_alpha   90.00
_cell.angle_beta   90.00
_cell.angle_gamma   90.00
#
_symmetry.space_group_name_H-M   'P 1'
#
loop_
_entity.id
_entity.type
_entity.pdbx_description
1 polymer ?
#
loop_
_entity_poly.entity_id
_entity_poly.type
_entity_poly.pdbx_seq_one_letter_code
_entity_poly.pdbx_strand_id
1 'polypeptide(L)'
;MKVPAPQKLPSGNYFIRLRLGGESIPVTYPTAAECTRQATLIKAEYLAGKRKAPKRDKTLREEIDAYIAARSNTLSPLTIRGYRIIQKNRFQAIMDRAPATIKPGEYQGIVNSEAALCAPKTLKNAWGFIRTVIHEVTGEYPPDVKLPAQAPNTHGFLTPDQIRVFVRAVAPTKYAIPALLALSSLRISEIEALCWENIPKDLKMIRVAGAVVLDENNKRVKKAANKTTSSTRSVPVMIPELTKALKRERQKHGPVMTISQNSLRYGIKKICEANGLPDVGIHGLRHSFASLAYHLQIPELIAAEIGGWSDTATMHRIYTHIAREDVAHYQTAMKEWYNSPRKKRQ
;
A
#
# COMPACT_ATOMS: atom_id res chain seq x y z
N MET A 1 -46.89 -19.75 -27.77
CA MET A 1 -45.51 -19.64 -27.27
C MET A 1 -45.19 -20.85 -26.41
N LYS A 2 -44.29 -21.76 -26.81
CA LYS A 2 -43.99 -22.96 -26.01
C LYS A 2 -43.12 -22.59 -24.80
N VAL A 3 -43.52 -22.96 -23.59
CA VAL A 3 -42.75 -22.99 -22.34
C VAL A 3 -42.47 -24.43 -21.96
N PRO A 4 -41.45 -24.76 -21.15
CA PRO A 4 -41.20 -26.10 -20.67
C PRO A 4 -42.40 -26.68 -19.91
N ALA A 5 -42.55 -27.99 -19.91
CA ALA A 5 -43.62 -28.66 -19.14
C ALA A 5 -43.36 -28.46 -17.61
N PRO A 6 -44.43 -28.21 -16.82
CA PRO A 6 -44.29 -28.05 -15.39
C PRO A 6 -43.96 -29.39 -14.71
N GLN A 7 -42.94 -29.35 -13.80
CA GLN A 7 -42.55 -30.49 -12.98
C GLN A 7 -43.18 -30.38 -11.59
N LYS A 8 -43.71 -31.45 -11.06
CA LYS A 8 -44.29 -31.50 -9.71
C LYS A 8 -43.15 -31.65 -8.70
N LEU A 9 -43.11 -30.74 -7.74
CA LEU A 9 -42.12 -30.75 -6.63
C LEU A 9 -42.65 -31.64 -5.48
N PRO A 10 -41.75 -32.12 -4.60
CA PRO A 10 -42.16 -32.85 -3.38
C PRO A 10 -43.07 -32.05 -2.46
N SER A 11 -43.02 -30.72 -2.51
CA SER A 11 -43.90 -29.79 -1.78
C SER A 11 -45.35 -29.75 -2.31
N GLY A 12 -45.66 -30.49 -3.38
CA GLY A 12 -46.96 -30.46 -4.03
C GLY A 12 -47.14 -29.39 -5.11
N ASN A 13 -46.26 -28.38 -5.15
CA ASN A 13 -46.28 -27.30 -6.14
C ASN A 13 -45.68 -27.73 -7.49
N TYR A 14 -46.01 -26.99 -8.54
CA TYR A 14 -45.48 -27.18 -9.88
C TYR A 14 -44.45 -26.11 -10.18
N PHE A 15 -43.36 -26.51 -10.89
CA PHE A 15 -42.19 -25.72 -11.18
C PHE A 15 -41.86 -25.72 -12.67
N ILE A 16 -41.56 -24.54 -13.21
CA ILE A 16 -41.01 -24.37 -14.55
C ILE A 16 -39.72 -23.52 -14.44
N ARG A 17 -38.69 -23.93 -15.14
CA ARG A 17 -37.48 -23.15 -15.28
C ARG A 17 -37.45 -22.51 -16.67
N LEU A 18 -37.65 -21.19 -16.73
CA LEU A 18 -37.47 -20.41 -17.96
C LEU A 18 -36.02 -20.02 -18.14
N ARG A 19 -35.54 -20.09 -19.36
CA ARG A 19 -34.23 -19.51 -19.75
C ARG A 19 -34.48 -18.34 -20.71
N LEU A 20 -34.20 -17.11 -20.24
CA LEU A 20 -34.44 -15.88 -20.99
C LEU A 20 -33.20 -15.00 -20.89
N GLY A 21 -32.61 -14.62 -22.05
CA GLY A 21 -31.41 -13.77 -22.09
C GLY A 21 -30.17 -14.34 -21.40
N GLY A 22 -30.05 -15.69 -21.40
CA GLY A 22 -28.92 -16.36 -20.70
C GLY A 22 -29.18 -16.63 -19.21
N GLU A 23 -30.28 -16.14 -18.65
CA GLU A 23 -30.65 -16.30 -17.23
C GLU A 23 -31.74 -17.35 -17.00
N SER A 24 -31.74 -17.92 -15.79
CA SER A 24 -32.67 -18.97 -15.37
C SER A 24 -33.70 -18.41 -14.37
N ILE A 25 -34.96 -18.29 -14.80
CA ILE A 25 -36.07 -17.77 -13.97
C ILE A 25 -36.88 -18.93 -13.45
N PRO A 26 -36.92 -19.19 -12.13
CA PRO A 26 -37.81 -20.19 -11.53
C PRO A 26 -39.24 -19.65 -11.43
N VAL A 27 -40.22 -20.45 -11.83
CA VAL A 27 -41.63 -20.15 -11.72
C VAL A 27 -42.30 -21.30 -10.96
N THR A 28 -42.91 -21.02 -9.80
CA THR A 28 -43.50 -22.03 -8.93
C THR A 28 -44.91 -21.62 -8.54
N TYR A 29 -45.88 -22.50 -8.77
CA TYR A 29 -47.31 -22.29 -8.45
C TYR A 29 -47.99 -23.59 -7.97
N PRO A 30 -49.10 -23.48 -7.24
CA PRO A 30 -49.80 -24.65 -6.70
C PRO A 30 -50.38 -25.61 -7.76
N THR A 31 -50.70 -25.12 -8.96
CA THR A 31 -51.25 -25.93 -10.04
C THR A 31 -50.37 -25.87 -11.32
N ALA A 32 -50.40 -26.96 -12.09
CA ALA A 32 -49.69 -27.05 -13.37
C ALA A 32 -50.17 -26.01 -14.39
N ALA A 33 -51.47 -25.77 -14.43
CA ALA A 33 -52.10 -24.81 -15.32
C ALA A 33 -51.63 -23.36 -15.01
N GLU A 34 -51.67 -22.98 -13.73
CA GLU A 34 -51.23 -21.64 -13.28
C GLU A 34 -49.76 -21.44 -13.51
N CYS A 35 -48.93 -22.46 -13.20
CA CYS A 35 -47.48 -22.40 -13.43
C CYS A 35 -47.17 -22.19 -14.93
N THR A 36 -47.86 -22.88 -15.82
CA THR A 36 -47.72 -22.72 -17.28
C THR A 36 -48.17 -21.35 -17.75
N ARG A 37 -49.31 -20.86 -17.23
CA ARG A 37 -49.89 -19.55 -17.58
C ARG A 37 -48.90 -18.44 -17.20
N GLN A 38 -48.40 -18.46 -15.98
CA GLN A 38 -47.45 -17.45 -15.48
C GLN A 38 -46.11 -17.51 -16.20
N ALA A 39 -45.59 -18.69 -16.47
CA ALA A 39 -44.38 -18.85 -17.29
C ALA A 39 -44.54 -18.29 -18.71
N THR A 40 -45.74 -18.48 -19.30
CA THR A 40 -46.05 -17.92 -20.63
C THR A 40 -46.12 -16.39 -20.61
N LEU A 41 -46.79 -15.81 -19.59
CA LEU A 41 -46.86 -14.36 -19.38
C LEU A 41 -45.44 -13.74 -19.22
N ILE A 42 -44.63 -14.32 -18.34
CA ILE A 42 -43.24 -13.86 -18.12
C ILE A 42 -42.43 -13.88 -19.42
N LYS A 43 -42.58 -14.94 -20.22
CA LYS A 43 -41.92 -15.08 -21.52
C LYS A 43 -42.43 -14.05 -22.53
N ALA A 44 -43.73 -13.80 -22.55
CA ALA A 44 -44.37 -12.81 -23.42
C ALA A 44 -43.93 -11.38 -23.08
N GLU A 45 -43.89 -11.01 -21.81
CA GLU A 45 -43.42 -9.72 -21.31
C GLU A 45 -41.95 -9.49 -21.67
N TYR A 46 -41.10 -10.53 -21.54
CA TYR A 46 -39.70 -10.46 -21.92
C TYR A 46 -39.53 -10.22 -23.42
N LEU A 47 -40.26 -10.98 -24.26
CA LEU A 47 -40.20 -10.81 -25.72
C LEU A 47 -40.77 -9.46 -26.21
N ALA A 48 -41.74 -8.91 -25.48
CA ALA A 48 -42.29 -7.60 -25.74
C ALA A 48 -41.41 -6.45 -25.24
N GLY A 49 -40.22 -6.73 -24.68
CA GLY A 49 -39.31 -5.73 -24.11
C GLY A 49 -39.84 -5.05 -22.83
N LYS A 50 -41.01 -5.50 -22.30
CA LYS A 50 -41.62 -4.95 -21.08
C LYS A 50 -40.95 -5.45 -19.80
N ARG A 51 -40.22 -6.55 -19.88
CA ARG A 51 -39.49 -7.15 -18.76
C ARG A 51 -38.08 -7.44 -19.15
N LYS A 52 -37.14 -6.80 -18.48
CA LYS A 52 -35.74 -7.23 -18.53
C LYS A 52 -35.58 -8.53 -17.75
N ALA A 53 -34.77 -9.47 -18.22
CA ALA A 53 -34.37 -10.61 -17.40
C ALA A 53 -33.86 -10.07 -16.04
N PRO A 54 -34.19 -10.71 -14.91
CA PRO A 54 -33.62 -10.31 -13.64
C PRO A 54 -32.09 -10.39 -13.78
N LYS A 55 -31.44 -9.25 -13.66
CA LYS A 55 -29.97 -9.24 -13.57
C LYS A 55 -29.60 -10.04 -12.33
N ARG A 56 -28.80 -11.07 -12.50
CA ARG A 56 -28.13 -11.72 -11.37
C ARG A 56 -27.30 -10.64 -10.66
N ASP A 57 -27.48 -10.51 -9.37
CA ASP A 57 -26.61 -9.66 -8.57
C ASP A 57 -25.19 -10.16 -8.69
N LYS A 58 -24.28 -9.26 -9.02
CA LYS A 58 -22.86 -9.58 -9.13
C LYS A 58 -22.31 -10.01 -7.78
N THR A 59 -21.42 -10.98 -7.81
CA THR A 59 -20.66 -11.37 -6.62
C THR A 59 -19.70 -10.27 -6.20
N LEU A 60 -19.26 -10.27 -4.93
CA LEU A 60 -18.25 -9.33 -4.45
C LEU A 60 -16.98 -9.36 -5.31
N ARG A 61 -16.59 -10.54 -5.79
CA ARG A 61 -15.47 -10.73 -6.72
C ARG A 61 -15.66 -9.95 -8.02
N GLU A 62 -16.83 -10.09 -8.65
CA GLU A 62 -17.18 -9.38 -9.89
C GLU A 62 -17.29 -7.86 -9.67
N GLU A 63 -17.76 -7.42 -8.49
CA GLU A 63 -17.82 -6.01 -8.14
C GLU A 63 -16.41 -5.42 -7.88
N ILE A 64 -15.49 -6.19 -7.29
CA ILE A 64 -14.07 -5.79 -7.18
C ILE A 64 -13.45 -5.65 -8.57
N ASP A 65 -13.75 -6.54 -9.51
CA ASP A 65 -13.27 -6.44 -10.89
C ASP A 65 -13.78 -5.16 -11.56
N ALA A 66 -15.07 -4.88 -11.40
CA ALA A 66 -15.70 -3.65 -11.92
C ALA A 66 -15.09 -2.38 -11.27
N TYR A 67 -14.88 -2.41 -9.94
CA TYR A 67 -14.25 -1.32 -9.19
C TYR A 67 -12.85 -0.99 -9.72
N ILE A 68 -12.02 -2.01 -9.93
CA ILE A 68 -10.66 -1.86 -10.44
C ILE A 68 -10.69 -1.36 -11.90
N ALA A 69 -11.55 -1.94 -12.74
CA ALA A 69 -11.68 -1.56 -14.15
C ALA A 69 -12.07 -0.09 -14.32
N ALA A 70 -13.07 0.37 -13.54
CA ALA A 70 -13.53 1.75 -13.57
C ALA A 70 -12.45 2.77 -13.15
N ARG A 71 -11.43 2.33 -12.41
CA ARG A 71 -10.36 3.18 -11.84
C ARG A 71 -8.96 2.87 -12.36
N SER A 72 -8.85 2.04 -13.39
CA SER A 72 -7.57 1.57 -13.95
C SER A 72 -6.62 2.71 -14.33
N ASN A 73 -7.17 3.84 -14.82
CA ASN A 73 -6.39 5.02 -15.21
C ASN A 73 -6.05 5.97 -14.06
N THR A 74 -6.67 5.80 -12.89
CA THR A 74 -6.49 6.69 -11.73
C THR A 74 -5.71 6.04 -10.60
N LEU A 75 -5.86 4.73 -10.42
CA LEU A 75 -5.15 3.95 -9.42
C LEU A 75 -3.70 3.69 -9.83
N SER A 76 -2.82 3.65 -8.86
CA SER A 76 -1.44 3.23 -9.14
C SER A 76 -1.38 1.72 -9.42
N PRO A 77 -0.44 1.25 -10.28
CA PRO A 77 -0.26 -0.19 -10.53
C PRO A 77 -0.09 -1.00 -9.24
N LEU A 78 0.65 -0.47 -8.27
CA LEU A 78 0.84 -1.10 -6.96
C LEU A 78 -0.46 -1.21 -6.16
N THR A 79 -1.35 -0.21 -6.26
CA THR A 79 -2.67 -0.25 -5.60
C THR A 79 -3.55 -1.32 -6.23
N ILE A 80 -3.61 -1.38 -7.56
CA ILE A 80 -4.34 -2.43 -8.29
C ILE A 80 -3.82 -3.80 -7.88
N ARG A 81 -2.50 -4.00 -7.87
CA ARG A 81 -1.86 -5.22 -7.40
C ARG A 81 -2.29 -5.58 -5.96
N GLY A 82 -2.31 -4.62 -5.07
CA GLY A 82 -2.79 -4.81 -3.69
C GLY A 82 -4.24 -5.29 -3.63
N TYR A 83 -5.13 -4.70 -4.42
CA TYR A 83 -6.53 -5.10 -4.50
C TYR A 83 -6.71 -6.51 -5.08
N ARG A 84 -5.93 -6.86 -6.13
CA ARG A 84 -5.91 -8.23 -6.68
C ARG A 84 -5.44 -9.28 -5.67
N ILE A 85 -4.44 -8.95 -4.86
CA ILE A 85 -3.96 -9.84 -3.78
C ILE A 85 -5.04 -10.03 -2.72
N ILE A 86 -5.77 -8.97 -2.34
CA ILE A 86 -6.90 -9.06 -1.41
C ILE A 86 -8.00 -9.94 -2.00
N GLN A 87 -8.45 -9.67 -3.22
CA GLN A 87 -9.47 -10.44 -3.93
C GLN A 87 -9.13 -11.94 -3.99
N LYS A 88 -7.84 -12.27 -4.23
CA LYS A 88 -7.39 -13.65 -4.36
C LYS A 88 -7.23 -14.38 -3.03
N ASN A 89 -6.81 -13.69 -1.97
CA ASN A 89 -6.30 -14.35 -0.76
C ASN A 89 -7.03 -13.97 0.53
N ARG A 90 -7.98 -13.02 0.50
CA ARG A 90 -8.66 -12.51 1.70
C ARG A 90 -10.17 -12.60 1.56
N PHE A 91 -10.87 -12.76 2.67
CA PHE A 91 -12.33 -12.75 2.72
C PHE A 91 -13.00 -13.73 1.75
N GLN A 92 -12.38 -14.90 1.48
CA GLN A 92 -12.87 -15.86 0.50
C GLN A 92 -14.29 -16.38 0.80
N ALA A 93 -14.68 -16.40 2.07
CA ALA A 93 -16.03 -16.82 2.50
C ALA A 93 -17.17 -15.97 1.91
N ILE A 94 -16.87 -14.73 1.49
CA ILE A 94 -17.86 -13.81 0.93
C ILE A 94 -17.59 -13.40 -0.52
N MET A 95 -16.45 -13.79 -1.11
CA MET A 95 -16.07 -13.36 -2.45
C MET A 95 -17.08 -13.78 -3.53
N ASP A 96 -17.72 -14.93 -3.36
CA ASP A 96 -18.67 -15.46 -4.34
C ASP A 96 -20.15 -15.20 -3.93
N ARG A 97 -20.35 -14.33 -2.92
CA ARG A 97 -21.68 -13.84 -2.50
C ARG A 97 -21.93 -12.44 -3.08
N ALA A 98 -23.18 -12.14 -3.36
CA ALA A 98 -23.57 -10.77 -3.71
C ALA A 98 -23.53 -9.87 -2.44
N PRO A 99 -22.94 -8.65 -2.48
CA PRO A 99 -22.82 -7.77 -1.32
C PRO A 99 -24.16 -7.56 -0.57
N ALA A 100 -25.25 -7.36 -1.30
CA ALA A 100 -26.57 -7.15 -0.73
C ALA A 100 -27.13 -8.36 0.06
N THR A 101 -26.55 -9.55 -0.11
CA THR A 101 -26.97 -10.76 0.61
C THR A 101 -26.27 -10.98 1.94
N ILE A 102 -25.27 -10.17 2.25
CA ILE A 102 -24.50 -10.26 3.50
C ILE A 102 -25.24 -9.49 4.58
N LYS A 103 -25.71 -10.19 5.61
CA LYS A 103 -26.46 -9.56 6.70
C LYS A 103 -25.54 -8.75 7.63
N PRO A 104 -26.01 -7.63 8.19
CA PRO A 104 -25.23 -6.79 9.11
C PRO A 104 -24.57 -7.55 10.25
N GLY A 105 -25.26 -8.53 10.85
CA GLY A 105 -24.73 -9.34 11.95
C GLY A 105 -23.62 -10.34 11.57
N GLU A 106 -23.40 -10.60 10.28
CA GLU A 106 -22.36 -11.53 9.83
C GLU A 106 -20.95 -10.91 9.81
N TYR A 107 -20.84 -9.58 9.63
CA TYR A 107 -19.55 -8.93 9.37
C TYR A 107 -18.51 -9.13 10.46
N GLN A 108 -18.89 -9.07 11.73
CA GLN A 108 -17.94 -9.31 12.83
C GLN A 108 -17.39 -10.75 12.80
N GLY A 109 -18.23 -11.74 12.54
CA GLY A 109 -17.80 -13.15 12.40
C GLY A 109 -16.85 -13.36 11.23
N ILE A 110 -17.15 -12.73 10.08
CA ILE A 110 -16.31 -12.75 8.87
C ILE A 110 -14.93 -12.14 9.17
N VAL A 111 -14.89 -10.99 9.84
CA VAL A 111 -13.66 -10.31 10.22
C VAL A 111 -12.86 -11.12 11.25
N ASN A 112 -13.52 -11.75 12.22
CA ASN A 112 -12.87 -12.61 13.21
C ASN A 112 -12.19 -13.82 12.56
N SER A 113 -12.88 -14.47 11.61
CA SER A 113 -12.31 -15.59 10.86
C SER A 113 -11.09 -15.18 10.05
N GLU A 114 -11.12 -14.01 9.40
CA GLU A 114 -10.00 -13.49 8.63
C GLU A 114 -8.84 -13.03 9.54
N ALA A 115 -9.14 -12.56 10.77
CA ALA A 115 -8.14 -12.15 11.76
C ALA A 115 -7.22 -13.30 12.19
N ALA A 116 -7.70 -14.53 12.15
CA ALA A 116 -6.88 -15.72 12.43
C ALA A 116 -5.88 -16.05 11.31
N LEU A 117 -6.08 -15.50 10.11
CA LEU A 117 -5.32 -15.85 8.91
C LEU A 117 -4.26 -14.81 8.52
N CYS A 118 -4.25 -13.63 9.15
CA CYS A 118 -3.31 -12.58 8.78
C CYS A 118 -3.03 -11.57 9.89
N ALA A 119 -1.91 -10.86 9.76
CA ALA A 119 -1.52 -9.82 10.70
C ALA A 119 -2.55 -8.67 10.77
N PRO A 120 -2.74 -7.99 11.92
CA PRO A 120 -3.71 -6.93 12.13
C PRO A 120 -3.65 -5.80 11.08
N LYS A 121 -2.45 -5.40 10.66
CA LYS A 121 -2.26 -4.40 9.60
C LYS A 121 -2.80 -4.83 8.24
N THR A 122 -2.56 -6.10 7.89
CA THR A 122 -3.06 -6.69 6.63
C THR A 122 -4.58 -6.76 6.66
N LEU A 123 -5.16 -7.22 7.77
CA LEU A 123 -6.60 -7.26 7.97
C LEU A 123 -7.23 -5.87 7.83
N LYS A 124 -6.69 -4.86 8.52
CA LYS A 124 -7.19 -3.49 8.46
C LYS A 124 -7.22 -2.95 7.03
N ASN A 125 -6.14 -3.17 6.29
CA ASN A 125 -6.06 -2.71 4.89
C ASN A 125 -7.05 -3.47 4.00
N ALA A 126 -7.15 -4.79 4.16
CA ALA A 126 -8.06 -5.62 3.37
C ALA A 126 -9.53 -5.30 3.69
N TRP A 127 -9.88 -5.19 4.96
CA TRP A 127 -11.23 -4.80 5.37
C TRP A 127 -11.62 -3.41 4.88
N GLY A 128 -10.70 -2.43 4.98
CA GLY A 128 -10.93 -1.08 4.46
C GLY A 128 -11.29 -1.08 2.98
N PHE A 129 -10.61 -1.90 2.17
CA PHE A 129 -10.91 -2.03 0.75
C PHE A 129 -12.27 -2.73 0.51
N ILE A 130 -12.52 -3.89 1.13
CA ILE A 130 -13.78 -4.64 1.00
C ILE A 130 -14.98 -3.78 1.41
N ARG A 131 -14.87 -3.08 2.54
CA ARG A 131 -15.89 -2.15 3.03
C ARG A 131 -16.21 -1.05 2.00
N THR A 132 -15.20 -0.52 1.34
CA THR A 132 -15.37 0.52 0.30
C THR A 132 -16.12 -0.03 -0.91
N VAL A 133 -15.79 -1.24 -1.38
CA VAL A 133 -16.48 -1.85 -2.52
C VAL A 133 -17.93 -2.16 -2.16
N ILE A 134 -18.20 -2.71 -0.97
CA ILE A 134 -19.57 -2.98 -0.52
C ILE A 134 -20.38 -1.68 -0.48
N HIS A 135 -19.85 -0.62 0.09
CA HIS A 135 -20.50 0.68 0.14
C HIS A 135 -20.84 1.21 -1.27
N GLU A 136 -19.92 1.11 -2.21
CA GLU A 136 -20.14 1.61 -3.58
C GLU A 136 -21.30 0.86 -4.27
N VAL A 137 -21.45 -0.42 -3.97
CA VAL A 137 -22.51 -1.28 -4.58
C VAL A 137 -23.86 -1.13 -3.89
N THR A 138 -23.86 -1.05 -2.55
CA THR A 138 -25.09 -1.07 -1.75
C THR A 138 -25.60 0.33 -1.37
N GLY A 139 -24.74 1.35 -1.48
CA GLY A 139 -25.01 2.71 -0.99
C GLY A 139 -24.79 2.89 0.51
N GLU A 140 -24.54 1.81 1.26
CA GLU A 140 -24.37 1.85 2.71
C GLU A 140 -23.06 1.18 3.13
N TYR A 141 -22.40 1.74 4.16
CA TYR A 141 -21.24 1.08 4.75
C TYR A 141 -21.67 -0.11 5.60
N PRO A 142 -20.92 -1.23 5.54
CA PRO A 142 -21.08 -2.27 6.56
C PRO A 142 -20.96 -1.70 7.97
N PRO A 143 -21.67 -2.28 8.95
CA PRO A 143 -21.54 -1.86 10.35
C PRO A 143 -20.09 -1.85 10.82
N ASP A 144 -19.80 -1.01 11.81
CA ASP A 144 -18.48 -0.97 12.40
C ASP A 144 -18.15 -2.29 13.08
N VAL A 145 -16.95 -2.79 12.81
CA VAL A 145 -16.42 -4.05 13.37
C VAL A 145 -15.20 -3.77 14.23
N LYS A 146 -15.02 -4.56 15.28
CA LYS A 146 -13.82 -4.51 16.10
C LYS A 146 -12.67 -5.21 15.38
N LEU A 147 -11.60 -4.47 15.10
CA LEU A 147 -10.37 -5.01 14.53
C LEU A 147 -9.35 -5.27 15.64
N PRO A 148 -8.46 -6.27 15.49
CA PRO A 148 -7.37 -6.48 16.43
C PRO A 148 -6.47 -5.24 16.55
N ALA A 149 -5.98 -4.98 17.75
CA ALA A 149 -5.03 -3.91 18.00
C ALA A 149 -3.74 -4.14 17.20
N GLN A 150 -3.22 -3.05 16.63
CA GLN A 150 -1.91 -3.09 15.96
C GLN A 150 -0.84 -2.74 16.98
N ALA A 151 0.17 -3.60 17.11
CA ALA A 151 1.38 -3.21 17.83
C ALA A 151 2.03 -2.00 17.12
N PRO A 152 2.57 -1.03 17.87
CA PRO A 152 3.32 0.06 17.29
C PRO A 152 4.45 -0.49 16.41
N ASN A 153 4.46 -0.09 15.14
CA ASN A 153 5.53 -0.52 14.24
C ASN A 153 6.70 0.47 14.41
N THR A 154 7.64 0.11 15.26
CA THR A 154 8.89 0.83 15.43
C THR A 154 9.87 0.35 14.35
N HIS A 155 9.86 1.03 13.18
CA HIS A 155 10.97 0.87 12.27
C HIS A 155 12.21 1.44 12.94
N GLY A 156 13.20 0.58 13.21
CA GLY A 156 14.48 1.01 13.74
C GLY A 156 15.15 2.01 12.80
N PHE A 157 15.92 2.91 13.37
CA PHE A 157 16.81 3.83 12.66
C PHE A 157 18.17 3.83 13.35
N LEU A 158 19.18 4.31 12.67
CA LEU A 158 20.55 4.43 13.20
C LEU A 158 20.72 5.78 13.89
N THR A 159 21.38 5.79 15.03
CA THR A 159 21.88 7.00 15.67
C THR A 159 23.03 7.63 14.85
N PRO A 160 23.42 8.89 15.08
CA PRO A 160 24.53 9.52 14.36
C PRO A 160 25.82 8.72 14.37
N ASP A 161 26.20 8.12 15.50
CA ASP A 161 27.43 7.31 15.58
C ASP A 161 27.28 5.99 14.83
N GLN A 162 26.12 5.34 14.93
CA GLN A 162 25.81 4.14 14.16
C GLN A 162 25.80 4.41 12.65
N ILE A 163 25.33 5.59 12.21
CA ILE A 163 25.42 6.02 10.80
C ILE A 163 26.88 6.08 10.33
N ARG A 164 27.78 6.63 11.13
CA ARG A 164 29.22 6.68 10.80
C ARG A 164 29.84 5.28 10.66
N VAL A 165 29.46 4.36 11.53
CA VAL A 165 29.88 2.94 11.45
C VAL A 165 29.32 2.30 10.18
N PHE A 166 28.03 2.44 9.94
CA PHE A 166 27.37 1.89 8.76
C PHE A 166 27.96 2.40 7.45
N VAL A 167 28.18 3.71 7.32
CA VAL A 167 28.77 4.32 6.12
C VAL A 167 30.14 3.72 5.81
N ARG A 168 31.01 3.58 6.82
CA ARG A 168 32.33 2.96 6.66
C ARG A 168 32.25 1.49 6.25
N ALA A 169 31.33 0.74 6.86
CA ALA A 169 31.16 -0.67 6.59
C ALA A 169 30.55 -0.98 5.22
N VAL A 170 29.64 -0.13 4.73
CA VAL A 170 28.96 -0.35 3.44
C VAL A 170 29.82 0.14 2.26
N ALA A 171 30.66 1.15 2.44
CA ALA A 171 31.43 1.81 1.38
C ALA A 171 32.27 0.89 0.48
N PRO A 172 32.95 -0.17 0.98
CA PRO A 172 33.73 -1.10 0.14
C PRO A 172 32.87 -2.17 -0.55
N THR A 173 31.57 -2.21 -0.29
CA THR A 173 30.70 -3.29 -0.78
C THR A 173 29.95 -2.90 -2.06
N LYS A 174 29.43 -3.90 -2.78
CA LYS A 174 28.52 -3.69 -3.93
C LYS A 174 27.18 -3.04 -3.55
N TYR A 175 26.90 -2.93 -2.27
CA TYR A 175 25.68 -2.30 -1.73
C TYR A 175 25.85 -0.81 -1.47
N ALA A 176 27.07 -0.26 -1.63
CA ALA A 176 27.42 1.11 -1.27
C ALA A 176 26.45 2.14 -1.87
N ILE A 177 26.35 2.19 -3.19
CA ILE A 177 25.51 3.21 -3.85
C ILE A 177 24.04 3.11 -3.40
N PRO A 178 23.33 1.99 -3.56
CA PRO A 178 21.90 1.95 -3.21
C PRO A 178 21.64 2.12 -1.69
N ALA A 179 22.52 1.66 -0.82
CA ALA A 179 22.35 1.85 0.63
C ALA A 179 22.60 3.30 1.05
N LEU A 180 23.63 3.95 0.51
CA LEU A 180 23.93 5.35 0.79
C LEU A 180 22.90 6.31 0.17
N LEU A 181 22.30 5.95 -0.98
CA LEU A 181 21.15 6.67 -1.52
C LEU A 181 19.94 6.57 -0.61
N ALA A 182 19.67 5.38 -0.04
CA ALA A 182 18.61 5.22 0.96
C ALA A 182 18.88 6.05 2.22
N LEU A 183 20.13 6.09 2.69
CA LEU A 183 20.56 6.93 3.80
C LEU A 183 20.50 8.43 3.46
N SER A 184 20.60 8.79 2.18
CA SER A 184 20.34 10.15 1.67
C SER A 184 18.86 10.42 1.43
N SER A 185 17.97 9.62 2.05
CA SER A 185 16.53 9.78 2.06
C SER A 185 15.76 9.35 0.78
N LEU A 186 16.38 8.68 -0.20
CA LEU A 186 15.65 8.16 -1.34
C LEU A 186 14.80 6.93 -0.95
N ARG A 187 13.60 6.82 -1.53
CA ARG A 187 12.79 5.61 -1.42
C ARG A 187 13.38 4.52 -2.31
N ILE A 188 13.22 3.26 -1.92
CA ILE A 188 13.73 2.15 -2.75
C ILE A 188 13.21 2.17 -4.19
N SER A 189 11.95 2.54 -4.39
CA SER A 189 11.36 2.68 -5.72
C SER A 189 11.96 3.82 -6.55
N GLU A 190 12.46 4.88 -5.89
CA GLU A 190 13.18 5.98 -6.52
C GLU A 190 14.62 5.56 -6.88
N ILE A 191 15.28 4.80 -6.01
CA ILE A 191 16.61 4.23 -6.25
C ILE A 191 16.59 3.26 -7.44
N GLU A 192 15.56 2.42 -7.55
CA GLU A 192 15.38 1.51 -8.69
C GLU A 192 15.09 2.25 -10.01
N ALA A 193 14.47 3.42 -9.95
CA ALA A 193 14.18 4.23 -11.11
C ALA A 193 15.36 5.13 -11.53
N LEU A 194 16.37 5.28 -10.65
CA LEU A 194 17.49 6.18 -10.88
C LEU A 194 18.41 5.63 -11.97
N CYS A 195 18.68 6.47 -12.96
CA CYS A 195 19.62 6.20 -14.04
C CYS A 195 20.83 7.15 -13.95
N TRP A 196 21.95 6.77 -14.55
CA TRP A 196 23.16 7.57 -14.54
C TRP A 196 22.98 8.94 -15.20
N GLU A 197 22.05 9.07 -16.13
CA GLU A 197 21.67 10.33 -16.78
C GLU A 197 21.03 11.34 -15.80
N ASN A 198 20.50 10.86 -14.69
CA ASN A 198 19.91 11.69 -13.62
C ASN A 198 20.96 12.23 -12.64
N ILE A 199 22.23 11.83 -12.78
CA ILE A 199 23.31 12.23 -11.90
C ILE A 199 24.28 13.11 -12.70
N PRO A 200 24.33 14.43 -12.46
CA PRO A 200 25.26 15.34 -13.12
C PRO A 200 26.73 14.95 -12.91
N LYS A 201 27.61 15.40 -13.78
CA LYS A 201 29.06 15.10 -13.70
C LYS A 201 29.71 15.66 -12.46
N ASP A 202 29.22 16.79 -11.95
CA ASP A 202 29.74 17.46 -10.75
C ASP A 202 29.37 16.73 -9.45
N LEU A 203 28.44 15.77 -9.51
CA LEU A 203 27.98 14.97 -8.38
C LEU A 203 27.46 15.80 -7.19
N LYS A 204 27.00 17.02 -7.40
CA LYS A 204 26.49 17.87 -6.32
C LYS A 204 25.05 17.52 -5.96
N MET A 205 24.25 17.21 -6.97
CA MET A 205 22.83 16.96 -6.83
C MET A 205 22.43 15.70 -7.60
N ILE A 206 21.41 15.00 -7.14
CA ILE A 206 20.79 13.86 -7.84
C ILE A 206 19.37 14.26 -8.18
N ARG A 207 19.00 14.20 -9.46
CA ARG A 207 17.63 14.44 -9.89
C ARG A 207 16.79 13.17 -9.71
N VAL A 208 15.91 13.18 -8.73
CA VAL A 208 14.94 12.10 -8.49
C VAL A 208 13.71 12.40 -9.33
N ALA A 209 13.42 11.54 -10.31
CA ALA A 209 12.28 11.67 -11.21
C ALA A 209 11.67 10.29 -11.50
N GLY A 210 10.54 10.01 -10.86
CA GLY A 210 9.83 8.76 -11.04
C GLY A 210 10.19 7.67 -10.02
N ALA A 211 9.46 6.58 -10.12
CA ALA A 211 9.62 5.42 -9.26
C ALA A 211 9.35 4.14 -10.06
N VAL A 212 10.04 3.05 -9.73
CA VAL A 212 9.72 1.71 -10.23
C VAL A 212 8.79 1.04 -9.23
N VAL A 213 7.67 0.51 -9.72
CA VAL A 213 6.68 -0.24 -8.93
C VAL A 213 6.34 -1.55 -9.63
N LEU A 214 5.80 -2.51 -8.87
CA LEU A 214 5.29 -3.76 -9.45
C LEU A 214 3.83 -3.55 -9.86
N ASP A 215 3.48 -4.00 -11.06
CA ASP A 215 2.09 -4.11 -11.50
C ASP A 215 1.41 -5.39 -10.97
N GLU A 216 0.18 -5.63 -11.35
CA GLU A 216 -0.60 -6.82 -10.95
C GLU A 216 0.03 -8.14 -11.42
N ASN A 217 0.82 -8.12 -12.48
CA ASN A 217 1.53 -9.27 -13.07
C ASN A 217 2.96 -9.42 -12.51
N ASN A 218 3.33 -8.69 -11.45
CA ASN A 218 4.68 -8.61 -10.89
C ASN A 218 5.75 -8.07 -11.86
N LYS A 219 5.36 -7.38 -12.93
CA LYS A 219 6.29 -6.69 -13.82
C LYS A 219 6.70 -5.36 -13.20
N ARG A 220 7.97 -5.02 -13.36
CA ARG A 220 8.50 -3.72 -12.97
C ARG A 220 8.06 -2.67 -13.99
N VAL A 221 7.26 -1.71 -13.55
CA VAL A 221 6.82 -0.61 -14.38
C VAL A 221 7.33 0.71 -13.81
N LYS A 222 7.87 1.54 -14.69
CA LYS A 222 8.30 2.88 -14.32
C LYS A 222 7.07 3.77 -14.22
N LYS A 223 6.76 4.23 -13.03
CA LYS A 223 5.72 5.24 -12.82
C LYS A 223 6.36 6.59 -13.12
N ALA A 224 5.91 7.23 -14.18
CA ALA A 224 6.27 8.63 -14.43
C ALA A 224 5.79 9.47 -13.22
N ALA A 225 6.61 10.41 -12.80
CA ALA A 225 6.30 11.33 -11.69
C ALA A 225 5.23 12.35 -12.13
N ASN A 226 4.00 11.92 -12.35
CA ASN A 226 3.05 12.69 -13.16
C ASN A 226 1.85 13.26 -12.42
N LYS A 227 1.79 13.34 -11.10
CA LYS A 227 0.60 13.96 -10.47
C LYS A 227 0.87 14.99 -9.38
N THR A 228 2.09 15.15 -8.92
CA THR A 228 2.42 16.25 -7.99
C THR A 228 3.82 16.77 -8.27
N THR A 229 4.01 18.08 -8.21
CA THR A 229 5.30 18.79 -8.27
C THR A 229 6.30 18.25 -7.25
N SER A 230 5.84 17.65 -6.16
CA SER A 230 6.64 17.02 -5.10
C SER A 230 7.33 15.70 -5.48
N SER A 231 7.01 15.11 -6.63
CA SER A 231 7.62 13.82 -7.06
C SER A 231 8.90 13.98 -7.85
N THR A 232 9.22 15.20 -8.31
CA THR A 232 10.50 15.51 -8.95
C THR A 232 11.24 16.48 -8.05
N ARG A 233 12.35 16.05 -7.49
CA ARG A 233 13.20 16.87 -6.62
C ARG A 233 14.68 16.64 -6.88
N SER A 234 15.49 17.57 -6.48
CA SER A 234 16.94 17.43 -6.46
C SER A 234 17.40 17.15 -5.04
N VAL A 235 18.14 16.07 -4.86
CA VAL A 235 18.69 15.66 -3.55
C VAL A 235 20.18 15.94 -3.55
N PRO A 236 20.70 16.68 -2.57
CA PRO A 236 22.13 16.95 -2.48
C PRO A 236 22.91 15.68 -2.12
N VAL A 237 24.08 15.50 -2.73
CA VAL A 237 25.00 14.42 -2.39
C VAL A 237 25.86 14.88 -1.21
N MET A 238 25.44 14.50 -0.01
CA MET A 238 26.06 14.96 1.25
C MET A 238 27.05 13.96 1.84
N ILE A 239 27.03 12.69 1.40
CA ILE A 239 27.85 11.62 1.96
C ILE A 239 29.11 11.46 1.09
N PRO A 240 30.33 11.72 1.63
CA PRO A 240 31.56 11.62 0.86
C PRO A 240 31.81 10.25 0.24
N GLU A 241 31.45 9.18 0.95
CA GLU A 241 31.57 7.79 0.49
C GLU A 241 30.65 7.51 -0.69
N LEU A 242 29.46 8.12 -0.72
CA LEU A 242 28.56 8.05 -1.89
C LEU A 242 29.21 8.73 -3.10
N THR A 243 29.80 9.92 -2.91
CA THR A 243 30.51 10.61 -3.98
C THR A 243 31.65 9.76 -4.54
N LYS A 244 32.46 9.12 -3.67
CA LYS A 244 33.54 8.22 -4.07
C LYS A 244 33.00 7.01 -4.85
N ALA A 245 31.94 6.38 -4.36
CA ALA A 245 31.31 5.22 -5.01
C ALA A 245 30.73 5.61 -6.39
N LEU A 246 30.01 6.73 -6.48
CA LEU A 246 29.46 7.24 -7.73
C LEU A 246 30.56 7.57 -8.76
N LYS A 247 31.72 8.11 -8.34
CA LYS A 247 32.87 8.34 -9.22
C LYS A 247 33.46 7.03 -9.74
N ARG A 248 33.66 6.06 -8.84
CA ARG A 248 34.25 4.75 -9.15
C ARG A 248 33.42 3.94 -10.14
N GLU A 249 32.09 3.94 -9.98
CA GLU A 249 31.16 3.09 -10.74
C GLU A 249 30.48 3.83 -11.89
N ARG A 250 30.90 5.07 -12.19
CA ARG A 250 30.27 5.95 -13.19
C ARG A 250 30.12 5.28 -14.55
N GLN A 251 28.88 5.30 -15.07
CA GLN A 251 28.55 4.87 -16.43
C GLN A 251 27.94 6.03 -17.24
N LYS A 252 27.90 5.88 -18.56
CA LYS A 252 27.27 6.88 -19.44
C LYS A 252 25.74 6.84 -19.34
N HIS A 253 25.17 5.63 -19.30
CA HIS A 253 23.74 5.38 -19.35
C HIS A 253 23.37 4.17 -18.49
N GLY A 254 22.07 4.04 -18.19
CA GLY A 254 21.49 2.87 -17.57
C GLY A 254 21.24 3.01 -16.08
N PRO A 255 20.73 1.94 -15.45
CA PRO A 255 20.33 1.98 -14.05
C PRO A 255 21.54 2.11 -13.12
N VAL A 256 21.38 2.92 -12.07
CA VAL A 256 22.38 3.07 -11.02
C VAL A 256 22.41 1.86 -10.09
N MET A 257 21.24 1.27 -9.84
CA MET A 257 21.10 0.06 -9.03
C MET A 257 20.95 -1.17 -9.94
N THR A 258 21.93 -2.05 -9.93
CA THR A 258 21.94 -3.29 -10.74
C THR A 258 21.62 -4.55 -9.96
N ILE A 259 21.48 -4.45 -8.63
CA ILE A 259 21.15 -5.55 -7.73
C ILE A 259 19.64 -5.57 -7.41
N SER A 260 19.09 -6.74 -7.02
CA SER A 260 17.69 -6.82 -6.60
C SER A 260 17.47 -6.19 -5.21
N GLN A 261 16.23 -5.77 -4.92
CA GLN A 261 15.85 -5.29 -3.59
C GLN A 261 16.13 -6.32 -2.49
N ASN A 262 15.91 -7.60 -2.77
CA ASN A 262 16.15 -8.68 -1.79
C ASN A 262 17.64 -8.83 -1.51
N SER A 263 18.49 -8.74 -2.55
CA SER A 263 19.95 -8.73 -2.37
C SER A 263 20.40 -7.54 -1.53
N LEU A 264 19.84 -6.34 -1.78
CA LEU A 264 20.15 -5.15 -1.00
C LEU A 264 19.72 -5.30 0.47
N ARG A 265 18.51 -5.79 0.73
CA ARG A 265 18.02 -6.04 2.10
C ARG A 265 18.91 -7.01 2.85
N TYR A 266 19.26 -8.11 2.20
CA TYR A 266 20.15 -9.11 2.77
C TYR A 266 21.52 -8.52 3.09
N GLY A 267 22.09 -7.73 2.14
CA GLY A 267 23.39 -7.08 2.32
C GLY A 267 23.39 -6.09 3.48
N ILE A 268 22.36 -5.22 3.58
CA ILE A 268 22.22 -4.28 4.70
C ILE A 268 22.13 -5.02 6.02
N LYS A 269 21.30 -6.06 6.10
CA LYS A 269 21.15 -6.87 7.30
C LYS A 269 22.49 -7.48 7.74
N LYS A 270 23.23 -8.10 6.81
CA LYS A 270 24.56 -8.68 7.10
C LYS A 270 25.57 -7.64 7.56
N ILE A 271 25.57 -6.46 6.97
CA ILE A 271 26.45 -5.35 7.38
C ILE A 271 26.09 -4.89 8.79
N CYS A 272 24.81 -4.73 9.09
CA CYS A 272 24.36 -4.37 10.44
C CYS A 272 24.78 -5.42 11.48
N GLU A 273 24.50 -6.71 11.21
CA GLU A 273 24.87 -7.82 12.09
C GLU A 273 26.39 -7.86 12.36
N ALA A 274 27.21 -7.74 11.32
CA ALA A 274 28.67 -7.80 11.44
C ALA A 274 29.29 -6.63 12.21
N ASN A 275 28.57 -5.53 12.36
CA ASN A 275 29.06 -4.31 13.02
C ASN A 275 28.28 -3.97 14.30
N GLY A 276 27.48 -4.89 14.83
CA GLY A 276 26.71 -4.66 16.06
C GLY A 276 25.64 -3.58 15.93
N LEU A 277 25.15 -3.33 14.72
CA LEU A 277 24.12 -2.31 14.44
C LEU A 277 22.73 -2.95 14.45
N PRO A 278 21.68 -2.19 14.80
CA PRO A 278 20.31 -2.67 14.70
C PRO A 278 19.93 -2.96 13.24
N ASP A 279 19.09 -3.99 13.01
CA ASP A 279 18.55 -4.28 11.67
C ASP A 279 17.50 -3.25 11.27
N VAL A 280 17.92 -2.26 10.50
CA VAL A 280 17.06 -1.13 10.09
C VAL A 280 16.40 -1.32 8.72
N GLY A 281 16.87 -2.24 7.90
CA GLY A 281 16.42 -2.41 6.52
C GLY A 281 16.58 -1.14 5.67
N ILE A 282 16.11 -1.21 4.42
CA ILE A 282 16.24 -0.09 3.47
C ILE A 282 15.44 1.15 3.93
N HIS A 283 14.23 0.93 4.45
CA HIS A 283 13.37 2.04 4.86
C HIS A 283 13.85 2.70 6.16
N GLY A 284 14.43 1.90 7.07
CA GLY A 284 15.06 2.42 8.28
C GLY A 284 16.30 3.27 8.00
N LEU A 285 17.06 3.00 6.92
CA LEU A 285 18.13 3.92 6.49
C LEU A 285 17.58 5.30 6.09
N ARG A 286 16.42 5.34 5.42
CA ARG A 286 15.73 6.61 5.14
C ARG A 286 15.24 7.30 6.43
N HIS A 287 14.81 6.54 7.44
CA HIS A 287 14.47 7.11 8.75
C HIS A 287 15.72 7.58 9.50
N SER A 288 16.87 6.95 9.30
CA SER A 288 18.14 7.40 9.86
C SER A 288 18.57 8.78 9.33
N PHE A 289 18.22 9.14 8.09
CA PHE A 289 18.38 10.52 7.61
C PHE A 289 17.59 11.51 8.48
N ALA A 290 16.34 11.21 8.81
CA ALA A 290 15.54 12.07 9.67
C ALA A 290 16.12 12.17 11.08
N SER A 291 16.62 11.05 11.64
CA SER A 291 17.33 11.03 12.93
C SER A 291 18.56 11.94 12.90
N LEU A 292 19.38 11.84 11.86
CA LEU A 292 20.55 12.69 11.70
C LEU A 292 20.16 14.17 11.55
N ALA A 293 19.13 14.47 10.77
CA ALA A 293 18.62 15.82 10.59
C ALA A 293 18.19 16.46 11.92
N TYR A 294 17.51 15.69 12.80
CA TYR A 294 17.14 16.11 14.14
C TYR A 294 18.39 16.47 14.97
N HIS A 295 19.36 15.57 15.06
CA HIS A 295 20.58 15.82 15.85
C HIS A 295 21.45 16.97 15.30
N LEU A 296 21.38 17.23 14.01
CA LEU A 296 22.04 18.39 13.39
C LEU A 296 21.19 19.66 13.47
N GLN A 297 20.04 19.63 14.16
CA GLN A 297 19.12 20.76 14.29
C GLN A 297 18.67 21.36 12.95
N ILE A 298 18.59 20.53 11.90
CA ILE A 298 18.07 20.95 10.61
C ILE A 298 16.56 21.21 10.76
N PRO A 299 16.07 22.40 10.35
CA PRO A 299 14.64 22.70 10.43
C PRO A 299 13.79 21.62 9.74
N GLU A 300 12.69 21.20 10.38
CA GLU A 300 11.88 20.08 9.96
C GLU A 300 11.37 20.21 8.51
N LEU A 301 10.97 21.43 8.10
CA LEU A 301 10.55 21.71 6.73
C LEU A 301 11.67 21.49 5.70
N ILE A 302 12.90 21.91 6.01
CA ILE A 302 14.05 21.70 5.12
C ILE A 302 14.39 20.21 5.01
N ALA A 303 14.41 19.51 6.15
CA ALA A 303 14.63 18.07 6.16
C ALA A 303 13.55 17.31 5.38
N ALA A 304 12.28 17.72 5.49
CA ALA A 304 11.16 17.15 4.74
C ALA A 304 11.30 17.39 3.24
N GLU A 305 11.72 18.58 2.82
CA GLU A 305 11.95 18.93 1.41
C GLU A 305 13.08 18.08 0.80
N ILE A 306 14.25 18.04 1.45
CA ILE A 306 15.38 17.19 1.02
C ILE A 306 14.95 15.73 0.94
N GLY A 307 14.23 15.27 1.96
CA GLY A 307 13.74 13.90 2.06
C GLY A 307 12.60 13.57 1.11
N GLY A 308 11.90 14.54 0.55
CA GLY A 308 10.72 14.34 -0.28
C GLY A 308 9.58 13.69 0.50
N TRP A 309 9.32 14.14 1.71
CA TRP A 309 8.08 13.86 2.44
C TRP A 309 7.01 14.87 2.02
N SER A 310 5.83 14.38 1.69
CA SER A 310 4.71 15.21 1.24
C SER A 310 4.08 16.03 2.37
N ASP A 311 4.28 15.57 3.61
CA ASP A 311 3.88 16.25 4.84
C ASP A 311 4.94 16.07 5.91
N THR A 312 4.90 16.92 6.93
CA THR A 312 5.80 16.87 8.07
C THR A 312 5.39 15.82 9.11
N ALA A 313 4.20 15.23 9.01
CA ALA A 313 3.68 14.30 10.03
C ALA A 313 4.60 13.09 10.25
N THR A 314 5.21 12.58 9.18
CA THR A 314 6.17 11.47 9.28
C THR A 314 7.45 11.92 9.96
N MET A 315 7.99 13.09 9.59
CA MET A 315 9.18 13.69 10.21
C MET A 315 8.91 13.99 11.69
N HIS A 316 7.79 14.66 11.97
CA HIS A 316 7.37 15.00 13.32
C HIS A 316 7.29 13.75 14.22
N ARG A 317 6.74 12.64 13.73
CA ARG A 317 6.68 11.38 14.48
C ARG A 317 8.07 10.83 14.80
N ILE A 318 9.00 10.88 13.85
CA ILE A 318 10.39 10.43 14.06
C ILE A 318 11.07 11.36 15.07
N TYR A 319 10.95 12.66 14.89
CA TYR A 319 11.52 13.66 15.79
C TYR A 319 10.98 13.53 17.21
N THR A 320 9.66 13.34 17.35
CA THR A 320 9.02 13.13 18.66
C THR A 320 9.52 11.85 19.35
N HIS A 321 9.76 10.78 18.59
CA HIS A 321 10.31 9.54 19.15
C HIS A 321 11.72 9.77 19.70
N ILE A 322 12.59 10.42 18.91
CA ILE A 322 13.98 10.71 19.30
C ILE A 322 14.02 11.69 20.47
N ALA A 323 13.22 12.76 20.41
CA ALA A 323 13.15 13.75 21.46
C ALA A 323 12.76 13.16 22.83
N ARG A 324 11.92 12.12 22.85
CA ARG A 324 11.59 11.40 24.10
C ARG A 324 12.79 10.67 24.70
N GLU A 325 13.67 10.14 23.87
CA GLU A 325 14.91 9.50 24.34
C GLU A 325 15.91 10.54 24.87
N ASP A 326 15.89 11.75 24.30
CA ASP A 326 16.79 12.85 24.66
C ASP A 326 16.32 13.75 25.83
N VAL A 327 15.14 13.47 26.41
CA VAL A 327 14.57 14.30 27.50
C VAL A 327 15.56 14.56 28.64
N ALA A 328 16.32 13.52 29.05
CA ALA A 328 17.32 13.65 30.13
C ALA A 328 18.46 14.63 29.76
N HIS A 329 18.89 14.62 28.51
CA HIS A 329 19.92 15.53 27.99
C HIS A 329 19.42 17.00 28.03
N TYR A 330 18.24 17.25 27.49
CA TYR A 330 17.66 18.60 27.47
C TYR A 330 17.30 19.10 28.89
N GLN A 331 16.90 18.21 29.80
CA GLN A 331 16.68 18.56 31.18
C GLN A 331 17.96 19.06 31.86
N THR A 332 19.09 18.43 31.57
CA THR A 332 20.40 18.85 32.08
C THR A 332 20.79 20.21 31.52
N ALA A 333 20.69 20.40 30.20
CA ALA A 333 20.98 21.67 29.55
C ALA A 333 20.10 22.83 30.07
N MET A 334 18.82 22.58 30.32
CA MET A 334 17.94 23.57 30.92
C MET A 334 18.35 23.93 32.37
N LYS A 335 18.73 22.93 33.18
CA LYS A 335 19.25 23.18 34.54
C LYS A 335 20.52 24.02 34.51
N GLU A 336 21.43 23.72 33.62
CA GLU A 336 22.67 24.48 33.43
C GLU A 336 22.38 25.93 33.03
N TRP A 337 21.42 26.14 32.12
CA TRP A 337 21.01 27.48 31.69
C TRP A 337 20.41 28.28 32.84
N TYR A 338 19.53 27.72 33.66
CA TYR A 338 18.94 28.38 34.84
C TYR A 338 19.99 28.70 35.90
N ASN A 339 21.01 27.90 36.04
CA ASN A 339 22.10 28.07 37.01
C ASN A 339 23.22 28.98 36.50
N SER A 340 23.25 29.30 35.18
CA SER A 340 24.27 30.16 34.61
C SER A 340 24.08 31.62 35.09
N PRO A 341 25.14 32.33 35.55
CA PRO A 341 25.04 33.69 36.00
C PRO A 341 24.59 34.58 34.83
N ARG A 342 23.57 35.44 35.08
CA ARG A 342 23.16 36.45 34.11
C ARG A 342 24.33 37.30 33.70
N LYS A 343 24.82 37.21 32.46
CA LYS A 343 25.75 38.17 31.90
C LYS A 343 25.11 39.55 31.97
N LYS A 344 25.65 40.44 32.84
CA LYS A 344 25.24 41.83 32.83
C LYS A 344 25.47 42.37 31.41
N ARG A 345 24.40 42.88 30.82
CA ARG A 345 24.51 43.67 29.60
C ARG A 345 25.37 44.88 29.92
N GLN A 346 26.56 45.00 29.34
CA GLN A 346 27.29 46.25 29.20
C GLN A 346 26.63 47.07 28.12
#